data_ad6901cb2ebb7d639a29d77e5c107f0c
#
_entry.id   ad6901cb2ebb7d639a29d77e5c107f0c
#
_cell.length_a   1.000
_cell.length_b   1.000
_cell.length_c   1.000
_cell.angle_alpha   90.00
_cell.angle_beta   90.00
_cell.angle_gamma   90.00
#
_symmetry.space_group_name_H-M   'P 1'
#
loop_
_entity.id
_entity.type
_entity.pdbx_description
1 polymer ?
#
loop_
_entity_poly.entity_id
_entity_poly.type
_entity_poly.pdbx_seq_one_letter_code
_entity_poly.pdbx_strand_id
1 'polypeptide(L)'
;VIRFTSDLDTVNHALADNEAAANVIEVKVTTLDQALHGANPGMMKIDVEGYETPVLQGASMTLSNPQLHSIIMELNGSGSRYGFDESKIVQRLLEHDFRSYSYDPLSRRLTSLNGKNQGEGNTIFIRNETFVRERIETAPKFNVLGVSV
;
A
#
# COMPACT_ATOMS: atom_id res chain seq x y z
N VAL A 1 -19.47 9.10 -2.75
CA VAL A 1 -19.30 9.69 -1.41
C VAL A 1 -19.18 8.56 -0.42
N ILE A 2 -18.25 8.64 0.51
CA ILE A 2 -18.14 7.76 1.69
C ILE A 2 -18.20 8.60 2.96
N ARG A 3 -18.62 7.97 4.06
CA ARG A 3 -18.54 8.54 5.41
C ARG A 3 -17.14 8.26 5.96
N PHE A 4 -16.53 9.25 6.60
CA PHE A 4 -15.17 9.20 7.08
C PHE A 4 -15.07 9.78 8.48
N THR A 5 -14.30 9.18 9.39
CA THR A 5 -14.04 9.72 10.72
C THR A 5 -13.13 10.94 10.61
N SER A 6 -13.22 11.89 11.54
CA SER A 6 -12.46 13.14 11.49
C SER A 6 -11.78 13.55 12.79
N ASP A 7 -11.82 12.70 13.81
CA ASP A 7 -11.34 13.00 15.16
C ASP A 7 -10.45 11.89 15.76
N LEU A 8 -10.03 10.94 14.95
CA LEU A 8 -9.21 9.79 15.38
C LEU A 8 -7.73 9.94 15.03
N ASP A 9 -7.30 11.17 14.67
CA ASP A 9 -5.92 11.49 14.32
C ASP A 9 -5.37 10.59 13.19
N THR A 10 -4.33 9.82 13.45
CA THR A 10 -3.67 8.96 12.45
C THR A 10 -4.47 7.72 12.07
N VAL A 11 -5.51 7.37 12.82
CA VAL A 11 -6.38 6.20 12.54
C VAL A 11 -7.75 6.58 11.98
N ASN A 12 -7.87 7.77 11.39
CA ASN A 12 -9.07 8.14 10.63
C ASN A 12 -9.28 7.19 9.45
N HIS A 13 -10.53 6.74 9.24
CA HIS A 13 -10.87 5.73 8.24
C HIS A 13 -12.26 5.92 7.66
N ALA A 14 -12.54 5.25 6.55
CA ALA A 14 -13.89 5.15 6.00
C ALA A 14 -14.76 4.34 6.98
N LEU A 15 -16.00 4.80 7.24
CA LEU A 15 -16.93 4.08 8.13
C LEU A 15 -17.51 2.87 7.39
N ALA A 16 -17.52 1.71 8.05
CA ALA A 16 -18.30 0.57 7.62
C ALA A 16 -19.81 0.83 7.79
N ASP A 17 -20.65 0.07 7.09
CA ASP A 17 -22.11 0.30 7.05
C ASP A 17 -22.77 0.34 8.45
N ASN A 18 -22.28 -0.48 9.37
CA ASN A 18 -22.82 -0.61 10.73
C ASN A 18 -21.96 0.10 11.78
N GLU A 19 -21.03 0.92 11.37
CA GLU A 19 -20.13 1.63 12.26
C GLU A 19 -20.68 3.03 12.60
N ALA A 20 -20.63 3.37 13.88
CA ALA A 20 -20.99 4.69 14.40
C ALA A 20 -19.72 5.41 14.90
N ALA A 21 -19.60 6.69 14.55
CA ALA A 21 -18.55 7.56 15.07
C ALA A 21 -19.15 8.91 15.48
N ALA A 22 -18.49 9.56 16.45
CA ALA A 22 -18.97 10.83 17.00
C ALA A 22 -18.86 11.98 16.00
N ASN A 23 -17.74 12.04 15.27
CA ASN A 23 -17.46 13.06 14.27
C ASN A 23 -17.24 12.40 12.91
N VAL A 24 -18.15 12.68 11.97
CA VAL A 24 -18.20 12.08 10.65
C VAL A 24 -18.31 13.18 9.60
N ILE A 25 -17.50 13.06 8.55
CA ILE A 25 -17.62 13.89 7.36
C ILE A 25 -17.93 13.03 6.14
N GLU A 26 -18.57 13.64 5.15
CA GLU A 26 -18.76 13.03 3.84
C GLU A 26 -17.64 13.46 2.90
N VAL A 27 -16.95 12.49 2.29
CA VAL A 27 -15.89 12.76 1.33
C VAL A 27 -16.25 12.19 -0.04
N LYS A 28 -15.93 12.95 -1.09
CA LYS A 28 -16.07 12.48 -2.47
C LYS A 28 -14.98 11.44 -2.75
N VAL A 29 -15.36 10.38 -3.44
CA VAL A 29 -14.46 9.30 -3.84
C VAL A 29 -14.26 9.32 -5.34
N THR A 30 -13.03 9.10 -5.76
CA THR A 30 -12.67 8.83 -7.15
C THR A 30 -11.78 7.59 -7.21
N THR A 31 -11.65 6.96 -8.35
CA THR A 31 -10.70 5.86 -8.53
C THR A 31 -9.28 6.38 -8.60
N LEU A 32 -8.30 5.55 -8.26
CA LEU A 32 -6.90 5.92 -8.39
C LEU A 32 -6.54 6.20 -9.86
N ASP A 33 -7.05 5.38 -10.78
CA ASP A 33 -6.84 5.57 -12.22
C ASP A 33 -7.34 6.92 -12.71
N GLN A 34 -8.50 7.40 -12.20
CA GLN A 34 -9.01 8.73 -12.52
C GLN A 34 -8.17 9.84 -11.86
N ALA A 35 -7.78 9.68 -10.60
CA ALA A 35 -7.01 10.69 -9.87
C ALA A 35 -5.62 10.94 -10.48
N LEU A 36 -5.00 9.90 -11.03
CA LEU A 36 -3.68 9.99 -11.66
C LEU A 36 -3.70 10.73 -13.01
N HIS A 37 -4.86 10.88 -13.66
CA HIS A 37 -4.99 11.60 -14.94
C HIS A 37 -3.94 11.21 -15.98
N GLY A 38 -3.56 9.92 -16.03
CA GLY A 38 -2.54 9.40 -16.96
C GLY A 38 -1.09 9.52 -16.45
N ALA A 39 -0.86 10.01 -15.24
CA ALA A 39 0.46 9.93 -14.62
C ALA A 39 0.86 8.46 -14.37
N ASN A 40 2.15 8.17 -14.52
CA ASN A 40 2.71 6.84 -14.40
C ASN A 40 3.63 6.76 -13.17
N PRO A 41 3.10 6.45 -11.97
CA PRO A 41 3.93 6.34 -10.78
C PRO A 41 4.88 5.15 -10.89
N GLY A 42 6.13 5.33 -10.47
CA GLY A 42 7.10 4.22 -10.34
C GLY A 42 6.91 3.43 -9.03
N MET A 43 6.31 4.07 -8.03
CA MET A 43 6.03 3.48 -6.72
C MET A 43 4.74 4.07 -6.14
N MET A 44 4.02 3.26 -5.36
CA MET A 44 2.88 3.71 -4.56
C MET A 44 3.06 3.29 -3.09
N LYS A 45 2.60 4.13 -2.15
CA LYS A 45 2.30 3.70 -0.77
C LYS A 45 0.78 3.72 -0.59
N ILE A 46 0.23 2.64 -0.06
CA ILE A 46 -1.19 2.49 0.27
C ILE A 46 -1.27 2.15 1.76
N ASP A 47 -1.93 3.03 2.51
CA ASP A 47 -2.06 2.97 3.96
C ASP A 47 -3.38 3.70 4.29
N VAL A 48 -4.48 2.95 4.25
CA VAL A 48 -5.85 3.47 4.27
C VAL A 48 -6.76 2.75 5.26
N GLU A 49 -6.15 2.19 6.32
CA GLU A 49 -6.81 1.64 7.50
C GLU A 49 -7.89 0.59 7.17
N GLY A 50 -7.55 -0.34 6.27
CA GLY A 50 -8.40 -1.45 5.85
C GLY A 50 -9.17 -1.22 4.56
N TYR A 51 -9.02 -0.05 3.92
CA TYR A 51 -9.71 0.26 2.65
C TYR A 51 -8.85 -0.05 1.41
N GLU A 52 -7.80 -0.88 1.56
CA GLU A 52 -6.84 -1.26 0.50
C GLU A 52 -7.51 -1.97 -0.68
N THR A 53 -8.48 -2.85 -0.39
CA THR A 53 -9.23 -3.58 -1.44
C THR A 53 -9.95 -2.63 -2.39
N PRO A 54 -10.76 -1.65 -1.96
CA PRO A 54 -11.36 -0.66 -2.84
C PRO A 54 -10.33 0.19 -3.60
N VAL A 55 -9.21 0.57 -2.96
CA VAL A 55 -8.14 1.31 -3.64
C VAL A 55 -7.61 0.51 -4.82
N LEU A 56 -7.28 -0.77 -4.62
CA LEU A 56 -6.78 -1.63 -5.71
C LEU A 56 -7.86 -1.90 -6.77
N GLN A 57 -9.14 -1.99 -6.41
CA GLN A 57 -10.23 -2.10 -7.39
C GLN A 57 -10.29 -0.88 -8.31
N GLY A 58 -10.02 0.32 -7.78
CA GLY A 58 -9.96 1.56 -8.54
C GLY A 58 -8.62 1.83 -9.24
N ALA A 59 -7.70 0.86 -9.26
CA ALA A 59 -6.32 1.00 -9.76
C ALA A 59 -5.98 0.01 -10.88
N SER A 60 -6.94 -0.49 -11.63
CA SER A 60 -6.72 -1.59 -12.59
C SER A 60 -5.75 -1.20 -13.71
N MET A 61 -5.84 0.01 -14.25
CA MET A 61 -4.91 0.52 -15.25
C MET A 61 -3.53 0.76 -14.66
N THR A 62 -3.47 1.34 -13.46
CA THR A 62 -2.23 1.60 -12.74
C THR A 62 -1.49 0.30 -12.40
N LEU A 63 -2.21 -0.72 -11.91
CA LEU A 63 -1.63 -2.04 -11.63
C LEU A 63 -1.10 -2.73 -12.88
N SER A 64 -1.72 -2.53 -14.04
CA SER A 64 -1.28 -3.10 -15.31
C SER A 64 -0.11 -2.33 -15.95
N ASN A 65 0.20 -1.13 -15.44
CA ASN A 65 1.27 -0.31 -16.02
C ASN A 65 2.65 -0.86 -15.63
N PRO A 66 3.51 -1.23 -16.59
CA PRO A 66 4.84 -1.79 -16.31
C PRO A 66 5.80 -0.81 -15.65
N GLN A 67 5.52 0.50 -15.67
CA GLN A 67 6.31 1.52 -14.97
C GLN A 67 6.09 1.52 -13.45
N LEU A 68 5.02 0.91 -12.95
CA LEU A 68 4.81 0.73 -11.52
C LEU A 68 5.69 -0.44 -11.04
N HIS A 69 6.83 -0.14 -10.46
CA HIS A 69 7.84 -1.11 -10.05
C HIS A 69 7.59 -1.69 -8.67
N SER A 70 6.99 -0.90 -7.76
CA SER A 70 6.77 -1.32 -6.37
C SER A 70 5.54 -0.68 -5.73
N ILE A 71 4.97 -1.39 -4.75
CA ILE A 71 3.88 -0.92 -3.89
C ILE A 71 4.27 -1.21 -2.45
N ILE A 72 4.17 -0.22 -1.57
CA ILE A 72 4.28 -0.39 -0.12
C ILE A 72 2.87 -0.37 0.45
N MET A 73 2.52 -1.39 1.22
CA MET A 73 1.17 -1.55 1.76
C MET A 73 1.19 -2.08 3.18
N GLU A 74 0.40 -1.49 4.06
CA GLU A 74 0.13 -2.05 5.37
C GLU A 74 -1.06 -3.01 5.27
N LEU A 75 -0.83 -4.27 5.66
CA LEU A 75 -1.86 -5.32 5.71
C LEU A 75 -1.85 -5.90 7.13
N ASN A 76 -2.71 -5.38 7.97
CA ASN A 76 -2.76 -5.66 9.41
C ASN A 76 -4.09 -6.29 9.88
N GLY A 77 -4.93 -6.74 8.94
CA GLY A 77 -6.24 -7.34 9.22
C GLY A 77 -7.39 -6.34 9.33
N SER A 78 -7.11 -5.02 9.25
CA SER A 78 -8.14 -3.97 9.39
C SER A 78 -9.22 -4.02 8.29
N GLY A 79 -8.92 -4.61 7.13
CA GLY A 79 -9.87 -4.85 6.04
C GLY A 79 -11.08 -5.71 6.45
N SER A 80 -10.94 -6.53 7.49
CA SER A 80 -12.04 -7.34 8.04
C SER A 80 -13.22 -6.51 8.54
N ARG A 81 -13.00 -5.26 8.96
CA ARG A 81 -14.05 -4.27 9.33
C ARG A 81 -15.07 -4.09 8.21
N TYR A 82 -14.62 -4.17 6.97
CA TYR A 82 -15.45 -4.01 5.76
C TYR A 82 -15.82 -5.35 5.11
N GLY A 83 -15.48 -6.48 5.74
CA GLY A 83 -15.68 -7.82 5.17
C GLY A 83 -14.68 -8.17 4.06
N PHE A 84 -13.56 -7.45 3.95
CA PHE A 84 -12.51 -7.75 2.97
C PHE A 84 -11.55 -8.82 3.51
N ASP A 85 -11.08 -9.66 2.59
CA ASP A 85 -10.09 -10.69 2.82
C ASP A 85 -8.75 -10.25 2.21
N GLU A 86 -7.77 -9.95 3.06
CA GLU A 86 -6.45 -9.47 2.63
C GLU A 86 -5.67 -10.50 1.79
N SER A 87 -6.01 -11.79 1.91
CA SER A 87 -5.39 -12.81 1.05
C SER A 87 -5.69 -12.57 -0.43
N LYS A 88 -6.86 -12.00 -0.75
CA LYS A 88 -7.25 -11.62 -2.11
C LYS A 88 -6.45 -10.43 -2.63
N ILE A 89 -6.01 -9.52 -1.75
CA ILE A 89 -5.10 -8.43 -2.10
C ILE A 89 -3.77 -9.02 -2.57
N VAL A 90 -3.18 -9.89 -1.77
CA VAL A 90 -1.90 -10.55 -2.10
C VAL A 90 -2.03 -11.33 -3.41
N GLN A 91 -3.10 -12.12 -3.58
CA GLN A 91 -3.35 -12.86 -4.81
C GLN A 91 -3.44 -11.92 -6.03
N ARG A 92 -4.22 -10.83 -5.94
CA ARG A 92 -4.35 -9.85 -7.02
C ARG A 92 -3.01 -9.24 -7.41
N LEU A 93 -2.18 -8.88 -6.43
CA LEU A 93 -0.85 -8.34 -6.71
C LEU A 93 0.07 -9.37 -7.36
N LEU A 94 -0.01 -10.65 -6.95
CA LEU A 94 0.71 -11.75 -7.61
C LEU A 94 0.29 -11.95 -9.07
N GLU A 95 -1.01 -11.79 -9.39
CA GLU A 95 -1.55 -11.85 -10.76
C GLU A 95 -1.02 -10.72 -11.65
N HIS A 96 -0.61 -9.59 -11.05
CA HIS A 96 0.05 -8.47 -11.70
C HIS A 96 1.59 -8.55 -11.61
N ASP A 97 2.16 -9.74 -11.38
CA ASP A 97 3.61 -10.02 -11.31
C ASP A 97 4.35 -9.38 -10.13
N PHE A 98 3.65 -8.81 -9.16
CA PHE A 98 4.29 -8.36 -7.93
C PHE A 98 4.64 -9.54 -7.04
N ARG A 99 5.76 -9.46 -6.33
CA ARG A 99 6.21 -10.42 -5.31
C ARG A 99 6.42 -9.68 -4.01
N SER A 100 6.14 -10.34 -2.88
CA SER A 100 6.21 -9.72 -1.55
C SER A 100 7.59 -9.84 -0.92
N TYR A 101 8.02 -8.74 -0.30
CA TYR A 101 9.31 -8.59 0.37
C TYR A 101 9.17 -7.84 1.69
N SER A 102 10.06 -8.13 2.62
CA SER A 102 10.43 -7.23 3.71
C SER A 102 11.69 -6.46 3.34
N TYR A 103 11.88 -5.30 3.95
CA TYR A 103 13.05 -4.45 3.74
C TYR A 103 13.66 -4.03 5.07
N ASP A 104 14.96 -4.27 5.21
CA ASP A 104 15.75 -3.73 6.30
C ASP A 104 16.50 -2.48 5.82
N PRO A 105 16.13 -1.28 6.30
CA PRO A 105 16.76 -0.03 5.86
C PRO A 105 18.22 0.11 6.30
N LEU A 106 18.61 -0.52 7.42
CA LEU A 106 19.97 -0.42 7.93
C LEU A 106 20.97 -1.21 7.08
N SER A 107 20.60 -2.43 6.70
CA SER A 107 21.41 -3.28 5.81
C SER A 107 21.08 -3.11 4.35
N ARG A 108 20.06 -2.31 4.01
CA ARG A 108 19.51 -2.11 2.64
C ARG A 108 19.16 -3.43 1.94
N ARG A 109 18.64 -4.39 2.70
CA ARG A 109 18.38 -5.73 2.21
C ARG A 109 16.90 -6.02 2.05
N LEU A 110 16.53 -6.53 0.87
CA LEU A 110 15.23 -7.11 0.57
C LEU A 110 15.26 -8.62 0.85
N THR A 111 14.25 -9.10 1.58
CA THR A 111 14.04 -10.53 1.84
C THR A 111 12.69 -10.95 1.29
N SER A 112 12.66 -11.98 0.45
CA SER A 112 11.40 -12.50 -0.10
C SER A 112 10.53 -13.10 1.00
N LEU A 113 9.24 -12.78 0.96
CA LEU A 113 8.20 -13.34 1.83
C LEU A 113 7.43 -14.49 1.16
N ASN A 114 7.85 -14.91 -0.06
CA ASN A 114 7.26 -16.04 -0.77
C ASN A 114 5.73 -15.95 -0.93
N GLY A 115 5.23 -14.77 -1.28
CA GLY A 115 3.80 -14.53 -1.51
C GLY A 115 2.96 -14.32 -0.24
N LYS A 116 3.60 -14.15 0.92
CA LYS A 116 2.92 -13.79 2.17
C LYS A 116 3.06 -12.28 2.42
N ASN A 117 2.19 -11.72 3.26
CA ASN A 117 2.42 -10.39 3.83
C ASN A 117 3.35 -10.51 5.06
N GLN A 118 3.82 -9.37 5.55
CA GLN A 118 4.73 -9.33 6.70
C GLN A 118 4.02 -9.62 8.04
N GLY A 119 2.69 -9.52 8.06
CA GLY A 119 1.85 -9.73 9.25
C GLY A 119 1.74 -8.49 10.12
N GLU A 120 2.84 -7.79 10.36
CA GLU A 120 2.89 -6.50 11.06
C GLU A 120 3.70 -5.49 10.25
N GLY A 121 3.24 -4.22 10.24
CA GLY A 121 3.86 -3.14 9.48
C GLY A 121 3.71 -3.27 7.96
N ASN A 122 4.64 -2.67 7.24
CA ASN A 122 4.53 -2.55 5.79
C ASN A 122 5.13 -3.75 5.05
N THR A 123 4.36 -4.33 4.15
CA THR A 123 4.83 -5.27 3.13
C THR A 123 5.19 -4.52 1.85
N ILE A 124 6.31 -4.85 1.23
CA ILE A 124 6.71 -4.27 -0.04
C ILE A 124 6.43 -5.28 -1.15
N PHE A 125 5.63 -4.89 -2.11
CA PHE A 125 5.35 -5.67 -3.30
C PHE A 125 6.18 -5.12 -4.46
N ILE A 126 7.00 -5.96 -5.09
CA ILE A 126 7.94 -5.56 -6.15
C ILE A 126 7.66 -6.37 -7.41
N ARG A 127 7.52 -5.70 -8.54
CA ARG A 127 7.44 -6.29 -9.88
C ARG A 127 8.79 -6.31 -10.56
N ASN A 128 9.55 -5.23 -10.49
CA ASN A 128 10.88 -5.13 -11.09
C ASN A 128 11.95 -5.17 -10.00
N GLU A 129 12.29 -6.38 -9.57
CA GLU A 129 13.27 -6.58 -8.48
C GLU A 129 14.65 -6.02 -8.83
N THR A 130 15.12 -6.21 -10.06
CA THR A 130 16.43 -5.71 -10.51
C THR A 130 16.50 -4.19 -10.37
N PHE A 131 15.50 -3.49 -10.89
CA PHE A 131 15.43 -2.02 -10.79
C PHE A 131 15.39 -1.54 -9.34
N VAL A 132 14.57 -2.19 -8.50
CA VAL A 132 14.43 -1.79 -7.09
C VAL A 132 15.71 -2.04 -6.31
N ARG A 133 16.38 -3.19 -6.52
CA ARG A 133 17.67 -3.49 -5.86
C ARG A 133 18.74 -2.49 -6.26
N GLU A 134 18.89 -2.19 -7.53
CA GLU A 134 19.83 -1.18 -8.02
C GLU A 134 19.58 0.19 -7.36
N ARG A 135 18.30 0.61 -7.28
CA ARG A 135 17.94 1.88 -6.62
C ARG A 135 18.26 1.89 -5.14
N ILE A 136 18.04 0.80 -4.42
CA ILE A 136 18.37 0.67 -3.00
C ILE A 136 19.88 0.75 -2.78
N GLU A 137 20.66 0.04 -3.61
CA GLU A 137 22.12 -0.05 -3.47
C GLU A 137 22.81 1.26 -3.83
N THR A 138 22.33 1.95 -4.87
CA THR A 138 22.97 3.18 -5.40
C THR A 138 22.44 4.47 -4.78
N ALA A 139 21.32 4.44 -4.06
CA ALA A 139 20.75 5.62 -3.42
C ALA A 139 21.73 6.25 -2.42
N PRO A 140 21.81 7.59 -2.37
CA PRO A 140 22.59 8.28 -1.34
C PRO A 140 22.18 7.81 0.06
N LYS A 141 23.14 7.73 0.96
CA LYS A 141 22.87 7.46 2.36
C LYS A 141 22.42 8.74 3.08
N PHE A 142 21.48 8.56 4.00
CA PHE A 142 21.00 9.63 4.87
C PHE A 142 21.37 9.32 6.32
N ASN A 143 21.63 10.37 7.10
CA ASN A 143 21.80 10.22 8.54
C ASN A 143 20.45 10.44 9.22
N VAL A 144 19.97 9.42 9.90
CA VAL A 144 18.74 9.47 10.71
C VAL A 144 19.12 9.19 12.14
N LEU A 145 19.03 10.19 13.02
CA LEU A 145 19.35 10.08 14.45
C LEU A 145 20.77 9.47 14.71
N GLY A 146 21.76 9.84 13.90
CA GLY A 146 23.12 9.35 14.03
C GLY A 146 23.40 8.01 13.33
N VAL A 147 22.40 7.38 12.72
CA VAL A 147 22.55 6.14 11.95
C VAL A 147 22.51 6.45 10.45
N SER A 148 23.49 5.92 9.71
CA SER A 148 23.53 6.02 8.24
C SER A 148 22.66 4.92 7.62
N VAL A 149 21.63 5.31 6.90
CA VAL A 149 20.69 4.43 6.21
C VAL A 149 20.73 4.65 4.71
#